data_1ff97a936307a8e34948630b35d1923c
#
_entry.id   1ff97a936307a8e34948630b35d1923c
#
_cell.length_a   1.000
_cell.length_b   1.000
_cell.length_c   1.000
_cell.angle_alpha   90.00
_cell.angle_beta   90.00
_cell.angle_gamma   90.00
#
_symmetry.space_group_name_H-M   'P 1'
#
loop_
_entity.id
_entity.type
_entity.pdbx_description
1 polymer ?
#
loop_
_entity_poly.entity_id
_entity_poly.type
_entity_poly.pdbx_seq_one_letter_code
_entity_poly.pdbx_strand_id
1 'polypeptide(L)'
;MKFNNIIMATLTLIFSQLTLAGHHEEQVNPNEVIVKGWLEATVAGKKEHIAYIEKNMADDGLFSGGRYVGFGFNFDPIDTGKMIVSRTIEGSPASKVLKVDDEFIVVNGVEVNKANMGKLSFRGKPGEPVKATIKRAGKMQDIEVSRGIIKNTMTKAVLLADMKAAKADFWTAKIKVNEMISKGNVVYVWTTVNDIDAEVNLPFEMYSITRFEFNKKGLVIASSGLSEDRFSLEQTGFTISR
;
A
#
# COMPACT_ATOMS: atom_id res chain seq x y z
N MET A 1 86.83 8.38 5.23
CA MET A 1 86.37 7.31 6.17
C MET A 1 84.87 7.56 6.50
N LYS A 2 84.03 6.65 6.02
CA LYS A 2 82.72 6.29 6.53
C LYS A 2 81.79 7.39 7.12
N PHE A 3 80.92 7.97 6.29
CA PHE A 3 79.58 8.47 6.65
C PHE A 3 78.71 8.46 5.42
N ASN A 4 78.16 7.33 5.08
CA ASN A 4 77.14 7.17 4.05
C ASN A 4 76.48 5.82 4.24
N ASN A 5 75.60 5.63 5.24
CA ASN A 5 74.73 4.44 5.27
C ASN A 5 73.57 4.56 6.31
N ILE A 6 73.05 5.76 6.63
CA ILE A 6 71.90 5.87 7.58
C ILE A 6 70.65 6.58 7.00
N ILE A 7 70.68 7.04 5.76
CA ILE A 7 69.52 7.77 5.18
C ILE A 7 68.60 6.92 4.30
N MET A 8 68.91 5.65 4.11
CA MET A 8 68.13 4.82 3.18
C MET A 8 67.13 3.84 3.82
N ALA A 9 67.00 3.85 5.15
CA ALA A 9 66.08 2.94 5.86
C ALA A 9 64.78 3.59 6.36
N THR A 10 64.61 4.91 6.20
CA THR A 10 63.47 5.64 6.74
C THR A 10 62.44 6.05 5.67
N LEU A 11 62.70 5.80 4.38
CA LEU A 11 61.77 6.19 3.30
C LEU A 11 60.89 4.99 2.80
N THR A 12 61.15 3.80 3.29
CA THR A 12 60.37 2.58 2.82
C THR A 12 59.21 2.23 3.72
N LEU A 13 59.00 2.94 4.85
CA LEU A 13 57.91 2.66 5.81
C LEU A 13 56.70 3.61 5.70
N ILE A 14 56.79 4.61 4.81
CA ILE A 14 55.67 5.58 4.65
C ILE A 14 54.75 5.21 3.46
N PHE A 15 55.15 4.28 2.60
CA PHE A 15 54.36 3.88 1.43
C PHE A 15 53.48 2.63 1.64
N SER A 16 53.50 2.01 2.81
CA SER A 16 52.68 0.80 3.08
C SER A 16 51.40 1.03 3.87
N GLN A 17 51.01 2.30 4.14
CA GLN A 17 49.77 2.60 4.82
C GLN A 17 48.72 3.34 3.97
N LEU A 18 48.94 3.50 2.66
CA LEU A 18 48.00 4.20 1.77
C LEU A 18 47.21 3.27 0.85
N THR A 19 47.20 1.98 1.09
CA THR A 19 46.42 1.02 0.27
C THR A 19 45.39 0.20 1.05
N LEU A 20 44.89 0.74 2.16
CA LEU A 20 43.78 0.16 2.91
C LEU A 20 42.59 1.13 3.01
N ALA A 21 42.44 2.04 2.05
CA ALA A 21 41.12 2.50 1.67
C ALA A 21 40.52 1.40 0.80
N GLY A 22 40.11 0.31 1.43
CA GLY A 22 39.30 -0.71 0.76
C GLY A 22 38.11 0.01 0.17
N HIS A 23 37.97 -0.02 -1.14
CA HIS A 23 36.66 0.10 -1.75
C HIS A 23 35.84 -0.99 -1.05
N HIS A 24 35.08 -0.64 -0.01
CA HIS A 24 33.90 -1.39 0.34
C HIS A 24 33.03 -1.25 -0.91
N GLU A 25 33.07 -2.21 -1.80
CA GLU A 25 31.93 -2.47 -2.69
C GLU A 25 30.75 -2.55 -1.73
N GLU A 26 29.89 -1.57 -1.82
CA GLU A 26 28.68 -1.51 -1.03
C GLU A 26 27.90 -2.76 -1.40
N GLN A 27 27.95 -3.76 -0.52
CA GLN A 27 27.40 -5.08 -0.80
C GLN A 27 25.88 -4.89 -0.88
N VAL A 28 25.37 -4.85 -2.11
CA VAL A 28 23.95 -4.62 -2.39
C VAL A 28 23.14 -5.60 -1.54
N ASN A 29 22.31 -5.08 -0.65
CA ASN A 29 21.48 -5.91 0.19
C ASN A 29 20.47 -6.68 -0.69
N PRO A 30 20.43 -8.01 -0.66
CA PRO A 30 19.54 -8.80 -1.51
C PRO A 30 18.06 -8.46 -1.31
N ASN A 31 17.66 -8.00 -0.13
CA ASN A 31 16.30 -7.57 0.13
C ASN A 31 15.95 -6.26 -0.60
N GLU A 32 16.93 -5.35 -0.79
CA GLU A 32 16.73 -4.13 -1.59
C GLU A 32 16.49 -4.46 -3.07
N VAL A 33 17.16 -5.48 -3.60
CA VAL A 33 16.92 -5.97 -4.97
C VAL A 33 15.48 -6.45 -5.13
N ILE A 34 14.94 -7.15 -4.12
CA ILE A 34 13.54 -7.61 -4.13
C ILE A 34 12.58 -6.43 -4.05
N VAL A 35 12.84 -5.42 -3.19
CA VAL A 35 12.01 -4.22 -3.11
C VAL A 35 12.01 -3.45 -4.43
N LYS A 36 13.19 -3.27 -5.05
CA LYS A 36 13.30 -2.63 -6.37
C LYS A 36 12.47 -3.35 -7.42
N GLY A 37 12.63 -4.67 -7.53
CA GLY A 37 11.85 -5.49 -8.45
C GLY A 37 10.35 -5.46 -8.16
N TRP A 38 9.94 -5.32 -6.88
CA TRP A 38 8.53 -5.13 -6.52
C TRP A 38 7.97 -3.84 -7.11
N LEU A 39 8.68 -2.72 -6.94
CA LEU A 39 8.26 -1.43 -7.50
C LEU A 39 8.25 -1.44 -9.03
N GLU A 40 9.26 -2.04 -9.66
CA GLU A 40 9.31 -2.22 -11.12
C GLU A 40 8.13 -3.05 -11.62
N ALA A 41 7.80 -4.16 -10.95
CA ALA A 41 6.64 -4.98 -11.31
C ALA A 41 5.31 -4.24 -11.12
N THR A 42 5.22 -3.37 -10.08
CA THR A 42 4.03 -2.56 -9.84
C THR A 42 3.73 -1.64 -11.02
N VAL A 43 4.75 -0.98 -11.60
CA VAL A 43 4.55 -0.07 -12.74
C VAL A 43 4.53 -0.77 -14.10
N ALA A 44 4.99 -2.02 -14.17
CA ALA A 44 4.96 -2.82 -15.39
C ALA A 44 3.56 -3.31 -15.76
N GLY A 45 2.67 -3.42 -14.76
CA GLY A 45 1.28 -3.78 -14.97
C GLY A 45 0.76 -4.85 -14.00
N LYS A 46 -0.55 -5.07 -14.06
CA LYS A 46 -1.29 -5.99 -13.20
C LYS A 46 -0.71 -7.40 -13.21
N LYS A 47 -0.42 -7.94 -14.40
CA LYS A 47 0.07 -9.31 -14.58
C LYS A 47 1.45 -9.49 -13.95
N GLU A 48 2.35 -8.56 -14.21
CA GLU A 48 3.73 -8.54 -13.72
C GLU A 48 3.75 -8.38 -12.20
N HIS A 49 2.92 -7.51 -11.65
CA HIS A 49 2.81 -7.29 -10.21
C HIS A 49 2.28 -8.53 -9.50
N ILE A 50 1.21 -9.16 -10.01
CA ILE A 50 0.69 -10.43 -9.47
C ILE A 50 1.78 -11.51 -9.46
N ALA A 51 2.45 -11.73 -10.59
CA ALA A 51 3.50 -12.74 -10.69
C ALA A 51 4.66 -12.47 -9.72
N TYR A 52 5.02 -11.19 -9.52
CA TYR A 52 6.07 -10.81 -8.59
C TYR A 52 5.70 -11.09 -7.13
N ILE A 53 4.46 -10.77 -6.73
CA ILE A 53 3.93 -11.08 -5.39
C ILE A 53 3.87 -12.59 -5.16
N GLU A 54 3.36 -13.35 -6.14
CA GLU A 54 3.29 -14.81 -6.06
C GLU A 54 4.66 -15.43 -5.75
N LYS A 55 5.71 -14.91 -6.38
CA LYS A 55 7.09 -15.41 -6.25
C LYS A 55 7.79 -14.95 -4.97
N ASN A 56 7.64 -13.67 -4.58
CA ASN A 56 8.52 -13.02 -3.60
C ASN A 56 7.85 -12.72 -2.25
N MET A 57 6.56 -12.98 -2.09
CA MET A 57 5.87 -12.85 -0.81
C MET A 57 5.62 -14.24 -0.20
N ALA A 58 5.85 -14.39 1.11
CA ALA A 58 5.54 -15.61 1.84
C ALA A 58 4.02 -15.89 1.84
N ASP A 59 3.61 -17.16 1.93
CA ASP A 59 2.19 -17.52 1.86
C ASP A 59 1.39 -16.98 3.07
N ASP A 60 2.03 -16.85 4.23
CA ASP A 60 1.52 -16.21 5.44
C ASP A 60 1.82 -14.71 5.51
N GLY A 61 2.37 -14.13 4.43
CA GLY A 61 2.72 -12.72 4.35
C GLY A 61 1.51 -11.81 4.45
N LEU A 62 1.70 -10.64 5.08
CA LEU A 62 0.68 -9.62 5.31
C LEU A 62 0.98 -8.35 4.52
N PHE A 63 -0.01 -7.86 3.84
CA PHE A 63 -0.03 -6.53 3.22
C PHE A 63 -0.94 -5.62 4.04
N SER A 64 -0.42 -4.49 4.50
CA SER A 64 -1.19 -3.50 5.26
C SER A 64 -1.33 -2.22 4.46
N GLY A 65 -2.53 -1.96 3.98
CA GLY A 65 -2.92 -0.68 3.42
C GLY A 65 -3.10 0.40 4.50
N GLY A 66 -3.42 1.62 4.08
CA GLY A 66 -3.69 2.74 4.97
C GLY A 66 -4.83 2.46 5.96
N ARG A 67 -4.79 3.13 7.12
CA ARG A 67 -5.90 3.12 8.07
C ARG A 67 -6.89 4.20 7.68
N TYR A 68 -8.18 3.92 7.86
CA TYR A 68 -9.23 4.89 7.58
C TYR A 68 -10.40 4.77 8.57
N VAL A 69 -11.23 5.80 8.63
CA VAL A 69 -12.48 5.76 9.39
C VAL A 69 -13.60 5.28 8.48
N GLY A 70 -14.25 4.18 8.86
CA GLY A 70 -15.29 3.58 8.03
C GLY A 70 -15.90 2.33 8.67
N PHE A 71 -16.47 1.47 7.86
CA PHE A 71 -17.15 0.25 8.28
C PHE A 71 -16.33 -1.01 8.06
N GLY A 72 -15.44 -1.04 7.07
CA GLY A 72 -14.62 -2.19 6.71
C GLY A 72 -15.36 -3.20 5.84
N PHE A 73 -15.99 -2.74 4.76
CA PHE A 73 -16.49 -3.58 3.69
C PHE A 73 -16.06 -3.02 2.32
N ASN A 74 -16.06 -3.89 1.33
CA ASN A 74 -15.80 -3.55 -0.06
C ASN A 74 -17.04 -3.82 -0.91
N PHE A 75 -17.17 -3.07 -1.99
CA PHE A 75 -18.14 -3.27 -3.06
C PHE A 75 -17.48 -2.95 -4.40
N ASP A 76 -18.05 -3.39 -5.52
CA ASP A 76 -17.53 -3.06 -6.86
C ASP A 76 -18.03 -1.67 -7.27
N PRO A 77 -17.16 -0.65 -7.38
CA PRO A 77 -17.57 0.71 -7.75
C PRO A 77 -18.01 0.82 -9.21
N ILE A 78 -17.69 -0.18 -10.07
CA ILE A 78 -18.09 -0.22 -11.48
C ILE A 78 -19.58 -0.59 -11.62
N ASP A 79 -20.16 -1.22 -10.61
CA ASP A 79 -21.58 -1.56 -10.58
C ASP A 79 -22.40 -0.30 -10.26
N THR A 80 -22.43 0.64 -11.23
CA THR A 80 -23.03 1.96 -11.08
C THR A 80 -24.51 1.86 -10.69
N GLY A 81 -24.83 2.33 -9.48
CA GLY A 81 -26.20 2.36 -8.95
C GLY A 81 -26.53 1.23 -8.00
N LYS A 82 -25.60 0.30 -7.75
CA LYS A 82 -25.74 -0.75 -6.74
C LYS A 82 -24.55 -0.75 -5.79
N MET A 83 -24.79 -1.15 -4.56
CA MET A 83 -23.75 -1.34 -3.56
C MET A 83 -23.95 -2.71 -2.93
N ILE A 84 -23.28 -3.71 -3.52
CA ILE A 84 -23.32 -5.11 -3.09
C ILE A 84 -22.03 -5.41 -2.36
N VAL A 85 -22.12 -5.92 -1.14
CA VAL A 85 -20.96 -6.28 -0.32
C VAL A 85 -20.21 -7.44 -0.98
N SER A 86 -18.99 -7.18 -1.46
CA SER A 86 -18.11 -8.20 -2.04
C SER A 86 -17.19 -8.84 -0.98
N ARG A 87 -16.86 -8.10 0.07
CA ARG A 87 -16.01 -8.58 1.17
C ARG A 87 -16.21 -7.72 2.42
N THR A 88 -16.04 -8.31 3.60
CA THR A 88 -15.88 -7.58 4.86
C THR A 88 -14.45 -7.77 5.39
N ILE A 89 -13.90 -6.75 6.04
CA ILE A 89 -12.59 -6.81 6.70
C ILE A 89 -12.81 -7.44 8.07
N GLU A 90 -12.09 -8.51 8.37
CA GLU A 90 -12.18 -9.21 9.64
C GLU A 90 -11.93 -8.28 10.84
N GLY A 91 -12.73 -8.42 11.89
CA GLY A 91 -12.67 -7.58 13.10
C GLY A 91 -13.23 -6.16 12.92
N SER A 92 -13.65 -5.78 11.70
CA SER A 92 -14.29 -4.48 11.45
C SER A 92 -15.73 -4.41 11.96
N PRO A 93 -16.31 -3.20 12.13
CA PRO A 93 -17.72 -3.07 12.43
C PRO A 93 -18.64 -3.78 11.44
N ALA A 94 -18.34 -3.69 10.14
CA ALA A 94 -19.12 -4.35 9.10
C ALA A 94 -19.14 -5.88 9.23
N SER A 95 -18.01 -6.50 9.60
CA SER A 95 -17.93 -7.96 9.70
C SER A 95 -18.89 -8.58 10.73
N LYS A 96 -19.40 -7.77 11.67
CA LYS A 96 -20.35 -8.21 12.70
C LYS A 96 -21.79 -8.17 12.21
N VAL A 97 -22.09 -7.40 11.16
CA VAL A 97 -23.46 -7.07 10.74
C VAL A 97 -23.71 -7.45 9.28
N LEU A 98 -22.73 -7.21 8.39
CA LEU A 98 -22.82 -7.47 6.96
C LEU A 98 -22.29 -8.85 6.57
N LYS A 99 -22.82 -9.36 5.46
CA LYS A 99 -22.34 -10.57 4.77
C LYS A 99 -22.06 -10.26 3.31
N VAL A 100 -21.25 -11.07 2.68
CA VAL A 100 -21.11 -11.03 1.22
C VAL A 100 -22.47 -11.20 0.58
N ASP A 101 -22.72 -10.52 -0.53
CA ASP A 101 -23.97 -10.43 -1.29
C ASP A 101 -25.09 -9.62 -0.62
N ASP A 102 -24.87 -8.96 0.53
CA ASP A 102 -25.81 -7.96 1.02
C ASP A 102 -25.84 -6.77 0.06
N GLU A 103 -27.01 -6.39 -0.39
CA GLU A 103 -27.23 -5.22 -1.26
C GLU A 103 -27.79 -4.05 -0.41
N PHE A 104 -27.09 -2.92 -0.37
CA PHE A 104 -27.60 -1.71 0.26
C PHE A 104 -28.72 -1.10 -0.60
N ILE A 105 -29.86 -0.84 0.01
CA ILE A 105 -31.04 -0.23 -0.64
C ILE A 105 -31.22 1.21 -0.20
N VAL A 106 -31.05 1.50 1.10
CA VAL A 106 -31.12 2.83 1.68
C VAL A 106 -29.99 3.02 2.67
N VAL A 107 -29.36 4.20 2.69
CA VAL A 107 -28.32 4.59 3.65
C VAL A 107 -28.67 5.96 4.22
N ASN A 108 -28.90 6.05 5.53
CA ASN A 108 -29.31 7.27 6.23
C ASN A 108 -30.51 7.99 5.54
N GLY A 109 -31.51 7.22 5.05
CA GLY A 109 -32.66 7.73 4.35
C GLY A 109 -32.44 8.10 2.88
N VAL A 110 -31.21 7.93 2.35
CA VAL A 110 -30.89 8.14 0.94
C VAL A 110 -30.93 6.81 0.20
N GLU A 111 -31.71 6.73 -0.85
CA GLU A 111 -31.83 5.55 -1.71
C GLU A 111 -30.53 5.30 -2.49
N VAL A 112 -30.08 4.04 -2.53
CA VAL A 112 -28.88 3.63 -3.26
C VAL A 112 -29.23 3.45 -4.73
N ASN A 113 -28.83 4.40 -5.55
CA ASN A 113 -28.95 4.37 -7.01
C ASN A 113 -27.88 5.25 -7.64
N LYS A 114 -27.71 5.17 -8.96
CA LYS A 114 -26.67 5.91 -9.70
C LYS A 114 -26.67 7.42 -9.41
N ALA A 115 -27.83 8.04 -9.28
CA ALA A 115 -27.95 9.50 -9.07
C ALA A 115 -27.57 9.93 -7.63
N ASN A 116 -27.60 9.02 -6.69
CA ASN A 116 -27.39 9.27 -5.27
C ASN A 116 -26.06 8.76 -4.72
N MET A 117 -25.25 8.04 -5.51
CA MET A 117 -23.99 7.45 -5.02
C MET A 117 -23.09 8.47 -4.31
N GLY A 118 -22.93 9.65 -4.87
CA GLY A 118 -22.15 10.74 -4.24
C GLY A 118 -22.79 11.38 -2.99
N LYS A 119 -24.07 11.09 -2.71
CA LYS A 119 -24.79 11.59 -1.52
C LYS A 119 -24.78 10.59 -0.36
N LEU A 120 -24.31 9.36 -0.59
CA LEU A 120 -24.29 8.31 0.43
C LEU A 120 -23.24 8.64 1.50
N SER A 121 -23.67 8.89 2.72
CA SER A 121 -22.80 9.33 3.81
C SER A 121 -22.23 8.15 4.59
N PHE A 122 -21.10 7.60 4.09
CA PHE A 122 -20.29 6.63 4.83
C PHE A 122 -19.14 7.28 5.61
N ARG A 123 -18.82 8.55 5.35
CA ARG A 123 -17.79 9.33 6.06
C ARG A 123 -18.35 9.89 7.36
N GLY A 124 -17.51 10.16 8.33
CA GLY A 124 -17.85 10.71 9.63
C GLY A 124 -16.84 10.35 10.70
N LYS A 125 -17.18 10.54 11.97
CA LYS A 125 -16.30 10.27 13.11
C LYS A 125 -16.39 8.81 13.56
N PRO A 126 -15.33 8.25 14.16
CA PRO A 126 -15.41 6.96 14.84
C PRO A 126 -16.55 6.95 15.87
N GLY A 127 -17.30 5.86 15.94
CA GLY A 127 -18.45 5.71 16.85
C GLY A 127 -19.78 6.23 16.31
N GLU A 128 -19.79 7.10 15.30
CA GLU A 128 -21.05 7.56 14.70
C GLU A 128 -21.74 6.43 13.92
N PRO A 129 -23.05 6.18 14.18
CA PRO A 129 -23.80 5.15 13.50
C PRO A 129 -24.21 5.58 12.08
N VAL A 130 -24.37 4.60 11.21
CA VAL A 130 -25.12 4.71 9.96
C VAL A 130 -26.24 3.69 9.98
N LYS A 131 -27.45 4.18 9.72
CA LYS A 131 -28.63 3.34 9.55
C LYS A 131 -28.78 2.99 8.07
N ALA A 132 -29.01 1.72 7.78
CA ALA A 132 -29.22 1.30 6.41
C ALA A 132 -30.27 0.20 6.33
N THR A 133 -30.98 0.17 5.21
CA THR A 133 -31.80 -0.97 4.80
C THR A 133 -31.00 -1.74 3.78
N ILE A 134 -30.78 -3.02 4.04
CA ILE A 134 -30.13 -3.96 3.11
C ILE A 134 -31.10 -5.01 2.63
N LYS A 135 -30.82 -5.60 1.47
CA LYS A 135 -31.47 -6.78 0.97
C LYS A 135 -30.54 -7.98 1.11
N ARG A 136 -30.91 -8.94 1.94
CA ARG A 136 -30.17 -10.20 2.20
C ARG A 136 -31.03 -11.38 1.83
N ALA A 137 -30.57 -12.22 0.91
CA ALA A 137 -31.32 -13.41 0.41
C ALA A 137 -32.78 -13.06 0.04
N GLY A 138 -32.98 -11.92 -0.65
CA GLY A 138 -34.28 -11.45 -1.09
C GLY A 138 -35.14 -10.74 -0.05
N LYS A 139 -34.73 -10.70 1.23
CA LYS A 139 -35.47 -10.06 2.33
C LYS A 139 -34.84 -8.71 2.71
N MET A 140 -35.70 -7.73 2.96
CA MET A 140 -35.27 -6.43 3.48
C MET A 140 -34.98 -6.52 4.98
N GLN A 141 -33.87 -5.91 5.41
CA GLN A 141 -33.44 -5.84 6.81
C GLN A 141 -32.90 -4.45 7.12
N ASP A 142 -33.34 -3.87 8.21
CA ASP A 142 -32.73 -2.66 8.74
C ASP A 142 -31.54 -3.03 9.61
N ILE A 143 -30.46 -2.32 9.41
CA ILE A 143 -29.21 -2.49 10.16
C ILE A 143 -28.70 -1.14 10.64
N GLU A 144 -27.90 -1.19 11.69
CA GLU A 144 -27.10 -0.06 12.15
C GLU A 144 -25.65 -0.51 12.31
N VAL A 145 -24.72 0.25 11.73
CA VAL A 145 -23.28 -0.03 11.81
C VAL A 145 -22.57 1.25 12.25
N SER A 146 -21.85 1.19 13.37
CA SER A 146 -21.02 2.32 13.80
C SER A 146 -19.68 2.32 13.05
N ARG A 147 -19.19 3.52 12.73
CA ARG A 147 -17.87 3.70 12.12
C ARG A 147 -16.76 3.33 13.11
N GLY A 148 -15.71 2.75 12.62
CA GLY A 148 -14.51 2.43 13.40
C GLY A 148 -13.25 2.85 12.68
N ILE A 149 -12.10 2.72 13.35
CA ILE A 149 -10.79 2.81 12.71
C ILE A 149 -10.49 1.45 12.09
N ILE A 150 -10.50 1.42 10.77
CA ILE A 150 -10.28 0.20 9.99
C ILE A 150 -8.78 0.06 9.72
N LYS A 151 -8.24 -1.13 9.98
CA LYS A 151 -6.90 -1.56 9.56
C LYS A 151 -7.08 -2.47 8.35
N ASN A 152 -6.76 -1.97 7.17
CA ASN A 152 -6.88 -2.77 5.96
C ASN A 152 -5.65 -3.68 5.81
N THR A 153 -5.64 -4.78 6.56
CA THR A 153 -4.58 -5.80 6.46
C THR A 153 -5.12 -7.02 5.71
N MET A 154 -4.37 -7.48 4.72
CA MET A 154 -4.73 -8.59 3.85
C MET A 154 -3.62 -9.64 3.87
N THR A 155 -3.99 -10.91 3.83
CA THR A 155 -3.05 -11.99 3.53
C THR A 155 -2.66 -11.96 2.06
N LYS A 156 -1.55 -12.60 1.68
CA LYS A 156 -1.15 -12.77 0.26
C LYS A 156 -2.31 -13.31 -0.58
N ALA A 157 -3.04 -14.30 -0.09
CA ALA A 157 -4.15 -14.91 -0.83
C ALA A 157 -5.27 -13.90 -1.12
N VAL A 158 -5.66 -13.10 -0.13
CA VAL A 158 -6.70 -12.06 -0.29
C VAL A 158 -6.21 -10.97 -1.24
N LEU A 159 -4.96 -10.49 -1.06
CA LEU A 159 -4.36 -9.48 -1.94
C LEU A 159 -4.39 -9.93 -3.41
N LEU A 160 -3.92 -11.15 -3.68
CA LEU A 160 -3.90 -11.70 -5.04
C LEU A 160 -5.31 -11.90 -5.60
N ALA A 161 -6.27 -12.32 -4.78
CA ALA A 161 -7.67 -12.47 -5.22
C ALA A 161 -8.27 -11.11 -5.60
N ASP A 162 -8.10 -10.09 -4.76
CA ASP A 162 -8.58 -8.72 -5.03
C ASP A 162 -7.93 -8.16 -6.31
N MET A 163 -6.61 -8.32 -6.49
CA MET A 163 -5.90 -7.87 -7.70
C MET A 163 -6.40 -8.59 -8.96
N LYS A 164 -6.61 -9.92 -8.89
CA LYS A 164 -7.12 -10.71 -10.03
C LYS A 164 -8.55 -10.29 -10.40
N ALA A 165 -9.39 -10.01 -9.43
CA ALA A 165 -10.76 -9.58 -9.62
C ALA A 165 -10.92 -8.13 -10.11
N ALA A 166 -9.94 -7.27 -9.87
CA ALA A 166 -9.98 -5.87 -10.29
C ALA A 166 -10.20 -5.76 -11.81
N LYS A 167 -11.27 -5.09 -12.23
CA LYS A 167 -11.61 -4.87 -13.64
C LYS A 167 -10.89 -3.66 -14.22
N ALA A 168 -10.69 -2.63 -13.40
CA ALA A 168 -10.00 -1.42 -13.82
C ALA A 168 -8.48 -1.67 -13.90
N ASP A 169 -7.85 -1.01 -14.86
CA ASP A 169 -6.40 -0.93 -14.93
C ASP A 169 -5.94 0.28 -14.11
N PHE A 170 -5.55 0.01 -12.85
CA PHE A 170 -5.05 1.04 -11.93
C PHE A 170 -3.52 1.18 -11.99
N TRP A 171 -2.88 0.58 -12.97
CA TRP A 171 -1.42 0.54 -13.11
C TRP A 171 -0.90 1.67 -14.00
N THR A 172 -1.33 2.91 -13.73
CA THR A 172 -0.88 4.10 -14.46
C THR A 172 0.26 4.84 -13.78
N ALA A 173 0.51 4.53 -12.51
CA ALA A 173 1.50 5.22 -11.69
C ALA A 173 2.92 5.09 -12.23
N LYS A 174 3.68 6.20 -12.17
CA LYS A 174 5.14 6.22 -12.33
C LYS A 174 5.77 6.35 -10.95
N ILE A 175 6.68 5.44 -10.62
CA ILE A 175 7.35 5.41 -9.32
C ILE A 175 8.83 5.68 -9.51
N LYS A 176 9.34 6.71 -8.82
CA LYS A 176 10.76 7.02 -8.72
C LYS A 176 11.23 6.70 -7.30
N VAL A 177 12.26 5.87 -7.16
CA VAL A 177 12.92 5.64 -5.88
C VAL A 177 13.82 6.85 -5.59
N ASN A 178 13.58 7.52 -4.46
CA ASN A 178 14.41 8.62 -3.97
C ASN A 178 15.52 8.10 -3.07
N GLU A 179 15.18 7.20 -2.15
CA GLU A 179 16.12 6.62 -1.20
C GLU A 179 15.64 5.23 -0.76
N MET A 180 16.56 4.36 -0.42
CA MET A 180 16.29 3.05 0.16
C MET A 180 17.26 2.81 1.31
N ILE A 181 16.73 2.39 2.45
CA ILE A 181 17.51 2.10 3.65
C ILE A 181 17.14 0.72 4.15
N SER A 182 18.15 -0.10 4.41
CA SER A 182 17.96 -1.42 4.98
C SER A 182 18.62 -1.57 6.35
N LYS A 183 17.97 -2.32 7.23
CA LYS A 183 18.51 -2.70 8.53
C LYS A 183 18.04 -4.11 8.90
N GLY A 184 18.96 -5.04 8.96
CA GLY A 184 18.64 -6.45 9.20
C GLY A 184 17.74 -7.01 8.10
N ASN A 185 16.56 -7.49 8.49
CA ASN A 185 15.56 -8.04 7.58
C ASN A 185 14.50 -7.03 7.15
N VAL A 186 14.71 -5.73 7.35
CA VAL A 186 13.76 -4.67 7.02
C VAL A 186 14.37 -3.73 5.99
N VAL A 187 13.57 -3.37 4.99
CA VAL A 187 13.88 -2.34 3.99
C VAL A 187 12.81 -1.26 4.04
N TYR A 188 13.23 0.00 4.10
CA TYR A 188 12.40 1.17 3.88
C TYR A 188 12.75 1.78 2.54
N VAL A 189 11.74 2.10 1.76
CA VAL A 189 11.92 2.80 0.49
C VAL A 189 11.08 4.07 0.47
N TRP A 190 11.73 5.20 0.19
CA TRP A 190 11.08 6.47 -0.06
C TRP A 190 10.94 6.68 -1.56
N THR A 191 9.74 6.96 -2.01
CA THR A 191 9.41 7.11 -3.43
C THR A 191 8.66 8.40 -3.71
N THR A 192 8.82 8.91 -4.93
CA THR A 192 7.91 9.86 -5.56
C THR A 192 6.99 9.07 -6.48
N VAL A 193 5.70 9.24 -6.31
CA VAL A 193 4.65 8.61 -7.13
C VAL A 193 3.95 9.70 -7.94
N ASN A 194 3.90 9.52 -9.25
CA ASN A 194 3.12 10.38 -10.17
C ASN A 194 2.01 9.51 -10.79
N ASP A 195 0.77 9.93 -10.65
CA ASP A 195 -0.38 9.18 -11.15
C ASP A 195 -1.49 10.14 -11.60
N ILE A 196 -2.58 9.58 -12.08
CA ILE A 196 -3.78 10.29 -12.51
C ILE A 196 -4.93 9.84 -11.61
N ASP A 197 -5.61 10.79 -10.97
CA ASP A 197 -6.83 10.51 -10.24
C ASP A 197 -7.91 10.04 -11.22
N ALA A 198 -8.36 8.79 -11.05
CA ALA A 198 -9.30 8.16 -11.98
C ALA A 198 -10.71 8.76 -11.95
N GLU A 199 -11.09 9.46 -10.86
CA GLU A 199 -12.42 10.07 -10.72
C GLU A 199 -12.52 11.40 -11.48
N VAL A 200 -11.48 12.24 -11.37
CA VAL A 200 -11.47 13.60 -11.94
C VAL A 200 -10.53 13.73 -13.14
N ASN A 201 -9.75 12.69 -13.46
CA ASN A 201 -8.77 12.65 -14.54
C ASN A 201 -7.73 13.78 -14.45
N LEU A 202 -7.29 14.10 -13.24
CA LEU A 202 -6.25 15.10 -12.99
C LEU A 202 -4.97 14.44 -12.50
N PRO A 203 -3.78 14.91 -12.93
CA PRO A 203 -2.51 14.39 -12.45
C PRO A 203 -2.24 14.85 -11.03
N PHE A 204 -1.56 14.00 -10.26
CA PHE A 204 -1.01 14.34 -8.95
C PHE A 204 0.37 13.74 -8.74
N GLU A 205 1.12 14.34 -7.82
CA GLU A 205 2.39 13.81 -7.31
C GLU A 205 2.33 13.70 -5.79
N MET A 206 2.85 12.59 -5.24
CA MET A 206 2.96 12.43 -3.80
C MET A 206 4.22 11.68 -3.41
N TYR A 207 4.70 11.91 -2.19
CA TYR A 207 5.69 11.05 -1.57
C TYR A 207 5.03 9.85 -0.87
N SER A 208 5.76 8.74 -0.87
CA SER A 208 5.38 7.55 -0.14
C SER A 208 6.60 6.91 0.52
N ILE A 209 6.39 6.35 1.70
CA ILE A 209 7.38 5.50 2.38
C ILE A 209 6.75 4.14 2.58
N THR A 210 7.40 3.10 2.07
CA THR A 210 6.96 1.72 2.26
C THR A 210 8.02 0.94 3.04
N ARG A 211 7.57 0.19 4.04
CA ARG A 211 8.36 -0.74 4.83
C ARG A 211 8.10 -2.16 4.36
N PHE A 212 9.16 -2.88 4.05
CA PHE A 212 9.13 -4.32 3.78
C PHE A 212 9.88 -5.07 4.86
N GLU A 213 9.35 -6.19 5.29
CA GLU A 213 10.00 -7.11 6.23
C GLU A 213 10.13 -8.48 5.59
N PHE A 214 11.28 -9.12 5.79
CA PHE A 214 11.66 -10.35 5.13
C PHE A 214 11.88 -11.48 6.12
N ASN A 215 11.60 -12.70 5.72
CA ASN A 215 12.02 -13.89 6.44
C ASN A 215 13.46 -14.30 6.04
N LYS A 216 13.97 -15.33 6.71
CA LYS A 216 15.33 -15.87 6.43
C LYS A 216 15.50 -16.43 5.00
N LYS A 217 14.40 -16.69 4.28
CA LYS A 217 14.43 -17.17 2.88
C LYS A 217 14.40 -16.01 1.88
N GLY A 218 14.40 -14.75 2.32
CA GLY A 218 14.29 -13.57 1.48
C GLY A 218 12.88 -13.32 0.94
N LEU A 219 11.83 -13.91 1.53
CA LEU A 219 10.46 -13.64 1.15
C LEU A 219 9.87 -12.53 2.01
N VAL A 220 9.08 -11.64 1.41
CA VAL A 220 8.33 -10.59 2.11
C VAL A 220 7.28 -11.23 3.02
N ILE A 221 7.37 -10.98 4.33
CA ILE A 221 6.38 -11.42 5.34
C ILE A 221 5.46 -10.30 5.78
N ALA A 222 5.86 -9.04 5.60
CA ALA A 222 5.00 -7.89 5.85
C ALA A 222 5.37 -6.73 4.93
N SER A 223 4.36 -6.02 4.45
CA SER A 223 4.50 -4.75 3.74
C SER A 223 3.48 -3.75 4.27
N SER A 224 3.93 -2.51 4.50
CA SER A 224 3.06 -1.42 4.94
C SER A 224 3.64 -0.07 4.51
N GLY A 225 2.78 0.89 4.18
CA GLY A 225 3.20 2.19 3.70
C GLY A 225 2.44 3.36 4.33
N LEU A 226 3.02 4.54 4.17
CA LEU A 226 2.40 5.83 4.42
C LEU A 226 2.63 6.71 3.19
N SER A 227 1.62 7.50 2.82
CA SER A 227 1.64 8.38 1.66
C SER A 227 0.98 9.73 1.98
N GLU A 228 1.23 10.70 1.14
CA GLU A 228 0.66 12.05 1.22
C GLU A 228 -0.75 12.09 0.60
N ASP A 229 -1.62 11.14 0.97
CA ASP A 229 -2.96 10.97 0.38
C ASP A 229 -3.80 12.24 0.44
N ARG A 230 -3.69 13.00 1.54
CA ARG A 230 -4.39 14.27 1.65
C ARG A 230 -3.90 15.28 0.63
N PHE A 231 -2.59 15.39 0.44
CA PHE A 231 -1.99 16.32 -0.51
C PHE A 231 -2.33 15.96 -1.95
N SER A 232 -2.39 14.66 -2.29
CA SER A 232 -2.85 14.23 -3.61
C SER A 232 -4.30 14.62 -3.89
N LEU A 233 -5.19 14.50 -2.90
CA LEU A 233 -6.59 14.94 -3.01
C LEU A 233 -6.69 16.47 -3.20
N GLU A 234 -5.88 17.27 -2.48
CA GLU A 234 -5.87 18.73 -2.63
C GLU A 234 -5.42 19.14 -4.04
N GLN A 235 -4.45 18.44 -4.65
CA GLN A 235 -4.00 18.67 -6.02
C GLN A 235 -5.09 18.41 -7.06
N THR A 236 -5.97 17.45 -6.80
CA THR A 236 -7.07 17.06 -7.70
C THR A 236 -8.39 17.78 -7.38
N GLY A 237 -8.34 18.83 -6.56
CA GLY A 237 -9.46 19.74 -6.31
C GLY A 237 -10.42 19.30 -5.21
N PHE A 238 -10.10 18.25 -4.45
CA PHE A 238 -10.89 17.87 -3.28
C PHE A 238 -10.62 18.82 -2.12
N THR A 239 -11.67 19.25 -1.45
CA THR A 239 -11.57 20.05 -0.23
C THR A 239 -11.94 19.22 0.99
N ILE A 240 -11.10 19.31 2.03
CA ILE A 240 -11.40 18.72 3.33
C ILE A 240 -12.06 19.79 4.18
N SER A 241 -13.37 19.75 4.30
CA SER A 241 -14.17 20.65 5.16
C SER A 241 -14.49 19.99 6.50
N ARG A 242 -14.65 20.83 7.52
CA ARG A 242 -15.20 20.45 8.83
C ARG A 242 -16.70 20.61 8.85
#